data_8fbecbd29343dfad6d73a9e34bad05d8
#
_entry.id   8fbecbd29343dfad6d73a9e34bad05d8
#
_cell.length_a   1.000
_cell.length_b   1.000
_cell.length_c   1.000
_cell.angle_alpha   90.00
_cell.angle_beta   90.00
_cell.angle_gamma   90.00
#
_symmetry.space_group_name_H-M   'P 1'
#
loop_
_entity.id
_entity.type
_entity.pdbx_description
1 polymer ?
#
loop_
_entity_poly.entity_id
_entity_poly.type
_entity_poly.pdbx_seq_one_letter_code
_entity_poly.pdbx_strand_id
1 'polypeptide(L)'
;EDSDDQGFDVFIIETEEMKQDIEVNMSEGIDRDGKIALYGILFDVGKSVIKPESAPALQMVIDYLIANPAVKIYVVGHTDNTGLFASNITLSKARAKAVKEYLVTKGKIAATRLGSDGVASLCPVATNGTEEGKALNRRVEIVKQ
;
A
#
# COMPACT_ATOMS: atom_id res chain seq x y z
N GLU A 1 -12.79 4.60 -29.62
CA GLU A 1 -12.28 4.76 -29.49
C GLU A 1 -11.90 4.47 -29.06
N ASP A 2 -12.17 4.25 -29.00
CA ASP A 2 -11.49 4.05 -28.68
C ASP A 2 -11.35 3.59 -28.05
N SER A 3 -11.71 3.41 -27.80
CA SER A 3 -11.46 3.11 -27.15
C SER A 3 -11.56 2.40 -26.73
N ASP A 4 -11.95 1.91 -26.57
CA ASP A 4 -11.85 1.28 -26.25
C ASP A 4 -11.29 0.45 -26.10
N ASP A 5 -11.50 -0.04 -25.90
CA ASP A 5 -10.69 -1.08 -25.84
C ASP A 5 -9.34 -0.82 -25.39
N GLN A 6 -9.04 0.07 -25.05
CA GLN A 6 -7.75 0.52 -24.74
C GLN A 6 -7.18 0.00 -23.45
N GLY A 7 -8.02 -0.47 -22.54
CA GLY A 7 -7.56 -0.95 -21.26
C GLY A 7 -6.71 -2.22 -21.35
N PHE A 8 -6.93 -3.03 -22.36
CA PHE A 8 -6.17 -4.27 -22.50
C PHE A 8 -4.74 -4.04 -22.90
N ASP A 9 -4.51 -3.05 -23.72
CA ASP A 9 -3.15 -2.78 -24.19
C ASP A 9 -2.25 -2.37 -23.04
N VAL A 10 -2.81 -1.75 -22.02
CA VAL A 10 -2.05 -1.32 -20.85
C VAL A 10 -1.46 -2.50 -20.10
N PHE A 11 -2.19 -3.62 -20.04
CA PHE A 11 -1.69 -4.79 -19.33
C PHE A 11 -0.56 -5.48 -20.06
N ILE A 12 -0.56 -5.41 -21.38
CA ILE A 12 0.37 -6.15 -22.20
C ILE A 12 1.73 -5.47 -22.26
N ILE A 13 1.75 -4.15 -22.12
CA ILE A 13 2.96 -3.37 -22.38
C ILE A 13 3.51 -2.72 -21.13
N GLU A 14 3.62 -3.47 -20.08
CA GLU A 14 4.30 -2.99 -18.90
C GLU A 14 5.80 -2.91 -19.20
N THR A 15 6.35 -1.69 -19.21
CA THR A 15 7.71 -1.42 -19.62
C THR A 15 8.52 -0.78 -18.51
N GLU A 16 9.84 -0.69 -18.71
CA GLU A 16 10.70 0.05 -17.79
C GLU A 16 10.26 1.50 -17.65
N GLU A 17 9.78 2.08 -18.72
CA GLU A 17 9.28 3.46 -18.71
C GLU A 17 8.08 3.61 -17.80
N MET A 18 7.15 2.66 -17.83
CA MET A 18 6.01 2.66 -16.93
C MET A 18 6.43 2.53 -15.48
N LYS A 19 7.42 1.69 -15.20
CA LYS A 19 7.94 1.55 -13.85
C LYS A 19 8.53 2.84 -13.33
N GLN A 20 9.28 3.55 -14.17
CA GLN A 20 9.85 4.84 -13.79
C GLN A 20 8.75 5.87 -13.49
N ASP A 21 7.71 5.89 -14.30
CA ASP A 21 6.58 6.81 -14.09
C ASP A 21 5.89 6.53 -12.76
N ILE A 22 5.71 5.26 -12.41
CA ILE A 22 5.10 4.86 -11.15
C ILE A 22 5.98 5.28 -9.97
N GLU A 23 7.30 5.10 -10.07
CA GLU A 23 8.23 5.50 -9.01
C GLU A 23 8.22 7.02 -8.81
N VAL A 24 8.22 7.78 -9.88
CA VAL A 24 8.14 9.24 -9.83
C VAL A 24 6.83 9.65 -9.17
N ASN A 25 5.71 9.00 -9.55
CA ASN A 25 4.41 9.29 -8.95
C ASN A 25 4.37 8.98 -7.46
N MET A 26 5.05 7.93 -7.02
CA MET A 26 5.14 7.60 -5.61
C MET A 26 5.88 8.69 -4.83
N SER A 27 7.03 9.11 -5.34
CA SER A 27 7.81 10.17 -4.70
C SER A 27 7.03 11.49 -4.66
N GLU A 28 6.41 11.86 -5.79
CA GLU A 28 5.62 13.09 -5.86
C GLU A 28 4.42 13.03 -4.90
N GLY A 29 3.72 11.90 -4.85
CA GLY A 29 2.57 11.74 -3.97
C GLY A 29 2.96 11.85 -2.51
N ILE A 30 4.05 11.22 -2.12
CA ILE A 30 4.54 11.28 -0.74
C ILE A 30 5.00 12.70 -0.40
N ASP A 31 5.71 13.35 -1.30
CA ASP A 31 6.21 14.71 -1.04
C ASP A 31 5.07 15.72 -0.97
N ARG A 32 4.04 15.56 -1.80
CA ARG A 32 2.91 16.48 -1.84
C ARG A 32 1.96 16.27 -0.67
N ASP A 33 1.60 15.01 -0.40
CA ASP A 33 0.53 14.67 0.54
C ASP A 33 1.04 14.12 1.87
N GLY A 34 2.33 13.81 1.97
CA GLY A 34 2.90 13.18 3.16
C GLY A 34 2.63 11.69 3.24
N LYS A 35 1.88 11.13 2.31
CA LYS A 35 1.50 9.71 2.32
C LYS A 35 1.08 9.26 0.94
N ILE A 36 1.04 7.94 0.76
CA ILE A 36 0.48 7.34 -0.45
C ILE A 36 -0.25 6.05 -0.09
N ALA A 37 -1.41 5.84 -0.70
CA ALA A 37 -2.18 4.60 -0.54
C ALA A 37 -1.72 3.59 -1.59
N LEU A 38 -1.52 2.35 -1.16
CA LEU A 38 -1.08 1.26 -2.03
C LEU A 38 -2.15 0.18 -2.06
N TYR A 39 -2.82 0.06 -3.20
CA TYR A 39 -3.88 -0.93 -3.38
C TYR A 39 -3.35 -2.25 -3.93
N GLY A 40 -2.08 -2.28 -4.34
CA GLY A 40 -1.45 -3.49 -4.84
C GLY A 40 -0.89 -4.41 -3.77
N ILE A 41 -0.97 -4.04 -2.50
CA ILE A 41 -0.57 -4.92 -1.40
C ILE A 41 -1.82 -5.67 -0.95
N LEU A 42 -1.82 -7.00 -1.16
CA LEU A 42 -3.02 -7.83 -1.06
C LEU A 42 -2.90 -8.88 0.04
N PHE A 43 -4.05 -9.14 0.67
CA PHE A 43 -4.20 -10.18 1.69
C PHE A 43 -5.52 -10.90 1.43
N ASP A 44 -5.60 -12.17 1.86
CA ASP A 44 -6.89 -12.86 1.88
C ASP A 44 -7.77 -12.31 3.00
N VAL A 45 -9.06 -12.52 2.87
CA VAL A 45 -10.04 -12.03 3.86
C VAL A 45 -9.67 -12.54 5.25
N GLY A 46 -9.56 -11.61 6.19
CA GLY A 46 -9.24 -11.92 7.59
C GLY A 46 -7.81 -12.37 7.84
N LYS A 47 -6.93 -12.31 6.84
CA LYS A 47 -5.56 -12.79 6.96
C LYS A 47 -4.56 -11.63 6.89
N SER A 48 -3.38 -11.86 7.45
CA SER A 48 -2.28 -10.88 7.42
C SER A 48 -1.05 -11.42 6.69
N VAL A 49 -1.16 -12.55 6.00
CA VAL A 49 -0.08 -13.07 5.15
C VAL A 49 -0.15 -12.34 3.81
N ILE A 50 0.97 -11.75 3.41
CA ILE A 50 1.05 -11.01 2.16
C ILE A 50 0.95 -11.97 0.99
N LYS A 51 0.06 -11.66 0.04
CA LYS A 51 -0.09 -12.48 -1.17
C LYS A 51 1.06 -12.21 -2.14
N PRO A 52 1.50 -13.22 -2.91
CA PRO A 52 2.62 -13.03 -3.85
C PRO A 52 2.39 -11.93 -4.87
N GLU A 53 1.14 -11.68 -5.25
CA GLU A 53 0.77 -10.62 -6.20
C GLU A 53 1.13 -9.24 -5.69
N SER A 54 1.44 -9.10 -4.40
CA SER A 54 1.84 -7.82 -3.79
C SER A 54 3.27 -7.41 -4.12
N ALA A 55 4.07 -8.30 -4.69
CA ALA A 55 5.51 -8.06 -4.88
C ALA A 55 5.82 -6.78 -5.68
N PRO A 56 5.13 -6.47 -6.78
CA PRO A 56 5.43 -5.23 -7.51
C PRO A 56 5.21 -3.97 -6.66
N ALA A 57 4.12 -3.91 -5.89
CA ALA A 57 3.83 -2.75 -5.05
C ALA A 57 4.87 -2.62 -3.95
N LEU A 58 5.26 -3.73 -3.33
CA LEU A 58 6.28 -3.74 -2.29
C LEU A 58 7.64 -3.33 -2.84
N GLN A 59 7.97 -3.75 -4.06
CA GLN A 59 9.22 -3.37 -4.69
C GLN A 59 9.28 -1.86 -4.93
N MET A 60 8.17 -1.24 -5.28
CA MET A 60 8.12 0.22 -5.43
C MET A 60 8.48 0.93 -4.12
N VAL A 61 7.99 0.43 -3.00
CA VAL A 61 8.32 1.00 -1.68
C VAL A 61 9.81 0.83 -1.39
N ILE A 62 10.34 -0.36 -1.65
CA ILE A 62 11.77 -0.65 -1.45
C ILE A 62 12.61 0.29 -2.29
N ASP A 63 12.30 0.43 -3.57
CA ASP A 63 13.06 1.27 -4.48
C ASP A 63 13.03 2.74 -4.04
N TYR A 64 11.87 3.21 -3.59
CA TYR A 64 11.72 4.57 -3.07
C TYR A 64 12.63 4.77 -1.84
N LEU A 65 12.64 3.82 -0.91
CA LEU A 65 13.43 3.93 0.30
C LEU A 65 14.93 3.83 0.04
N ILE A 66 15.33 3.04 -0.95
CA ILE A 66 16.73 2.95 -1.38
C ILE A 66 17.17 4.27 -2.01
N ALA A 67 16.32 4.85 -2.86
CA ALA A 67 16.64 6.10 -3.54
C ALA A 67 16.65 7.30 -2.59
N ASN A 68 15.98 7.19 -1.43
CA ASN A 68 15.85 8.28 -0.47
C ASN A 68 16.29 7.81 0.92
N PRO A 69 17.60 7.61 1.15
CA PRO A 69 18.08 6.91 2.35
C PRO A 69 17.83 7.64 3.66
N ALA A 70 17.54 8.93 3.63
CA ALA A 70 17.25 9.71 4.83
C ALA A 70 15.77 9.62 5.23
N VAL A 71 14.90 9.09 4.37
CA VAL A 71 13.47 9.05 4.63
C VAL A 71 13.13 7.94 5.59
N LYS A 72 12.27 8.26 6.56
CA LYS A 72 11.65 7.30 7.48
C LYS A 72 10.16 7.29 7.22
N ILE A 73 9.54 6.12 7.33
CA ILE A 73 8.11 5.98 7.06
C ILE A 73 7.40 5.20 8.14
N TYR A 74 6.06 5.38 8.20
CA TYR A 74 5.15 4.48 8.87
C TYR A 74 4.39 3.68 7.82
N VAL A 75 4.17 2.41 8.07
CA VAL A 75 3.24 1.58 7.32
C VAL A 75 1.95 1.54 8.13
N VAL A 76 0.84 1.95 7.54
CA VAL A 76 -0.44 2.02 8.25
C VAL A 76 -1.49 1.18 7.54
N GLY A 77 -2.07 0.22 8.27
CA GLY A 77 -3.13 -0.64 7.75
C GLY A 77 -4.50 -0.02 8.00
N HIS A 78 -5.38 -0.15 7.00
CA HIS A 78 -6.76 0.35 7.05
C HIS A 78 -7.72 -0.75 6.62
N THR A 79 -8.91 -0.75 7.22
CA THR A 79 -9.98 -1.68 6.85
C THR A 79 -11.23 -0.90 6.48
N ASP A 80 -12.22 -1.60 5.91
CA ASP A 80 -13.59 -1.08 5.88
C ASP A 80 -14.23 -1.29 7.26
N ASN A 81 -15.53 -1.02 7.38
CA ASN A 81 -16.24 -1.15 8.65
C ASN A 81 -16.94 -2.50 8.83
N THR A 82 -16.60 -3.49 8.02
CA THR A 82 -17.20 -4.83 8.12
C THR A 82 -16.61 -5.57 9.31
N GLY A 83 -17.47 -6.16 10.13
CA GLY A 83 -17.05 -6.94 11.29
C GLY A 83 -16.81 -6.07 12.52
N LEU A 84 -16.14 -6.65 13.52
CA LEU A 84 -15.91 -5.98 14.79
C LEU A 84 -14.73 -5.04 14.71
N PHE A 85 -14.89 -3.86 15.29
CA PHE A 85 -13.84 -2.85 15.29
C PHE A 85 -12.55 -3.37 15.97
N ALA A 86 -12.70 -4.04 17.11
CA ALA A 86 -11.52 -4.58 17.83
C ALA A 86 -10.75 -5.58 17.00
N SER A 87 -11.46 -6.44 16.26
CA SER A 87 -10.83 -7.40 15.34
C SER A 87 -10.12 -6.68 14.20
N ASN A 88 -10.72 -5.63 13.69
CA ASN A 88 -10.13 -4.87 12.58
C ASN A 88 -8.89 -4.08 13.04
N ILE A 89 -8.87 -3.60 14.28
CA ILE A 89 -7.65 -2.99 14.83
C ILE A 89 -6.51 -4.00 14.85
N THR A 90 -6.76 -5.19 15.39
CA THR A 90 -5.75 -6.25 15.44
C THR A 90 -5.28 -6.64 14.04
N LEU A 91 -6.23 -6.82 13.12
CA LEU A 91 -5.93 -7.21 11.74
C LEU A 91 -5.12 -6.15 11.01
N SER A 92 -5.53 -4.89 11.12
CA SER A 92 -4.83 -3.80 10.42
C SER A 92 -3.41 -3.62 10.94
N LYS A 93 -3.20 -3.77 12.25
CA LYS A 93 -1.85 -3.75 12.83
C LYS A 93 -1.00 -4.92 12.34
N ALA A 94 -1.58 -6.13 12.29
CA ALA A 94 -0.86 -7.32 11.83
C ALA A 94 -0.46 -7.20 10.36
N ARG A 95 -1.33 -6.65 9.52
CA ARG A 95 -1.03 -6.43 8.11
C ARG A 95 0.08 -5.42 7.91
N ALA A 96 0.03 -4.30 8.63
CA ALA A 96 1.09 -3.29 8.57
C ALA A 96 2.42 -3.86 9.03
N LYS A 97 2.41 -4.66 10.09
CA LYS A 97 3.62 -5.31 10.60
C LYS A 97 4.19 -6.28 9.58
N ALA A 98 3.35 -7.05 8.90
CA ALA A 98 3.81 -7.97 7.85
C ALA A 98 4.50 -7.23 6.71
N VAL A 99 3.97 -6.06 6.32
CA VAL A 99 4.61 -5.23 5.30
C VAL A 99 5.95 -4.71 5.79
N LYS A 100 6.01 -4.20 7.01
CA LYS A 100 7.28 -3.73 7.59
C LYS A 100 8.32 -4.86 7.59
N GLU A 101 7.94 -6.05 8.03
CA GLU A 101 8.86 -7.19 8.05
C GLU A 101 9.34 -7.58 6.66
N TYR A 102 8.48 -7.48 5.66
CA TYR A 102 8.87 -7.71 4.27
C TYR A 102 9.95 -6.70 3.83
N LEU A 103 9.73 -5.43 4.14
CA LEU A 103 10.68 -4.38 3.78
C LEU A 103 12.05 -4.60 4.45
N VAL A 104 12.06 -5.08 5.68
CA VAL A 104 13.30 -5.39 6.40
C VAL A 104 13.99 -6.61 5.80
N THR A 105 13.25 -7.71 5.61
CA THR A 105 13.85 -9.00 5.24
C THR A 105 14.16 -9.09 3.74
N LYS A 106 13.25 -8.67 2.89
CA LYS A 106 13.41 -8.74 1.44
C LYS A 106 14.05 -7.50 0.86
N GLY A 107 13.70 -6.33 1.40
CA GLY A 107 14.21 -5.05 0.92
C GLY A 107 15.52 -4.63 1.57
N LYS A 108 15.91 -5.31 2.65
CA LYS A 108 17.12 -4.95 3.42
C LYS A 108 17.05 -3.51 3.95
N ILE A 109 15.84 -3.01 4.20
CA ILE A 109 15.66 -1.68 4.78
C ILE A 109 15.88 -1.77 6.30
N ALA A 110 16.61 -0.81 6.85
CA ALA A 110 16.88 -0.79 8.29
C ALA A 110 15.57 -0.63 9.08
N ALA A 111 15.35 -1.47 10.07
CA ALA A 111 14.12 -1.44 10.87
C ALA A 111 13.92 -0.08 11.55
N THR A 112 15.00 0.63 11.86
CA THR A 112 14.92 1.95 12.49
C THR A 112 14.31 3.03 11.60
N ARG A 113 14.18 2.76 10.30
CA ARG A 113 13.54 3.68 9.35
C ARG A 113 12.04 3.43 9.24
N LEU A 114 11.53 2.37 9.86
CA LEU A 114 10.19 1.89 9.62
C LEU A 114 9.40 1.80 10.92
N GLY A 115 8.21 2.38 10.93
CA GLY A 115 7.21 2.13 11.95
C GLY A 115 6.01 1.43 11.31
N SER A 116 5.14 0.84 12.12
CA SER A 116 3.92 0.25 11.61
C SER A 116 2.80 0.39 12.63
N ASP A 117 1.59 0.57 12.13
CA ASP A 117 0.39 0.62 12.98
C ASP A 117 -0.84 0.29 12.13
N GLY A 118 -1.98 0.15 12.79
CA GLY A 118 -3.24 -0.08 12.13
C GLY A 118 -4.34 0.70 12.80
N VAL A 119 -5.23 1.26 11.98
CA VAL A 119 -6.29 2.15 12.47
C VAL A 119 -7.69 1.63 12.17
N ALA A 120 -7.80 0.40 11.70
CA ALA A 120 -9.09 -0.20 11.34
C ALA A 120 -9.85 0.73 10.39
N SER A 121 -11.11 1.07 10.74
CA SER A 121 -11.98 1.90 9.90
C SER A 121 -12.01 3.36 10.33
N LEU A 122 -11.05 3.80 11.14
CA LEU A 122 -11.06 5.17 11.68
C LEU A 122 -10.76 6.25 10.65
N CYS A 123 -10.09 5.90 9.54
CA CYS A 123 -9.65 6.89 8.56
C CYS A 123 -10.12 6.50 7.15
N PRO A 124 -11.43 6.57 6.90
CA PRO A 124 -11.93 6.21 5.57
C PRO A 124 -11.55 7.27 4.54
N VAL A 125 -11.30 6.82 3.31
CA VAL A 125 -11.12 7.72 2.15
C VAL A 125 -12.37 7.78 1.29
N ALA A 126 -13.33 6.87 1.57
CA ALA A 126 -14.60 6.81 0.85
C ALA A 126 -15.67 6.29 1.80
N THR A 127 -16.93 6.32 1.36
CA THR A 127 -18.03 5.82 2.17
C THR A 127 -17.94 4.30 2.34
N ASN A 128 -18.27 3.81 3.52
CA ASN A 128 -18.47 2.38 3.75
C ASN A 128 -19.89 1.92 3.37
N GLY A 129 -20.70 2.80 2.81
CA GLY A 129 -22.07 2.49 2.40
C GLY A 129 -22.16 1.79 1.06
N THR A 130 -21.08 1.69 0.29
CA THR A 130 -21.05 1.00 -1.00
C THR A 130 -19.85 0.06 -1.03
N GLU A 131 -19.93 -0.97 -1.89
CA GLU A 131 -18.80 -1.90 -2.04
C GLU A 131 -17.58 -1.19 -2.63
N GLU A 132 -17.80 -0.27 -3.55
CA GLU A 132 -16.71 0.51 -4.14
C GLU A 132 -15.97 1.33 -3.08
N GLY A 133 -16.72 1.98 -2.19
CA GLY A 133 -16.13 2.76 -1.11
C GLY A 133 -15.38 1.90 -0.12
N LYS A 134 -15.96 0.75 0.24
CA LYS A 134 -15.27 -0.21 1.12
C LYS A 134 -13.95 -0.68 0.52
N ALA A 135 -13.94 -0.96 -0.79
CA ALA A 135 -12.72 -1.40 -1.46
C ALA A 135 -11.61 -0.33 -1.38
N LEU A 136 -11.96 0.94 -1.50
CA LEU A 136 -11.00 2.03 -1.35
C LEU A 136 -10.50 2.18 0.08
N ASN A 137 -11.32 1.81 1.06
CA ASN A 137 -10.92 1.87 2.46
C ASN A 137 -10.00 0.73 2.87
N ARG A 138 -10.07 -0.42 2.21
CA ARG A 138 -9.19 -1.56 2.46
C ARG A 138 -7.85 -1.32 1.77
N ARG A 139 -6.90 -0.72 2.49
CA ARG A 139 -5.61 -0.34 1.90
C ARG A 139 -4.49 -0.34 2.94
N VAL A 140 -3.27 -0.31 2.44
CA VAL A 140 -2.08 -0.01 3.23
C VAL A 140 -1.58 1.36 2.76
N GLU A 141 -1.24 2.22 3.69
CA GLU A 141 -0.65 3.52 3.37
C GLU A 141 0.79 3.57 3.84
N ILE A 142 1.61 4.24 3.05
CA ILE A 142 2.98 4.58 3.41
C ILE A 142 2.96 6.06 3.79
N VAL A 143 3.33 6.35 5.03
CA VAL A 143 3.27 7.70 5.58
C VAL A 143 4.70 8.16 5.87
N LYS A 144 5.10 9.29 5.31
CA LYS A 144 6.43 9.84 5.57
C LYS A 144 6.45 10.45 6.97
N GLN A 145 7.48 10.10 7.75
CA GLN A 145 7.69 10.66 9.08
C GLN A 145 8.23 12.09 9.02
#